data_7cb8feb72bd380837f0073cc6d29f5d3
#
_entry.id   7cb8feb72bd380837f0073cc6d29f5d3
#
_cell.length_a   1.000
_cell.length_b   1.000
_cell.length_c   1.000
_cell.angle_alpha   90.00
_cell.angle_beta   90.00
_cell.angle_gamma   90.00
#
_symmetry.space_group_name_H-M   'P 1'
#
loop_
_entity.id
_entity.type
_entity.pdbx_description
1 polymer ?
#
loop_
_entity_poly.entity_id
_entity_poly.type
_entity_poly.pdbx_seq_one_letter_code
_entity_poly.pdbx_strand_id
1 'polypeptide(L)'
;MTFDDRVIVLNTTRVKENSIVLHTISETYGRKSYLVRIGRNTGMSYFLPLNILEISVTENPKSDLWYARAISAEVPLNSIRDNIYKNTISLFMAEVIYRTVRTGNPEDGLYDWIRRQILTLDALESDFSNFHIRFLLELA
;
A
#
# COMPACT_ATOMS: atom_id res chain seq x y z
N MET A 1 21.43 -3.45 7.40
CA MET A 1 20.53 -4.31 8.20
C MET A 1 19.32 -4.69 7.37
N THR A 2 18.86 -5.91 7.51
CA THR A 2 17.68 -6.42 6.78
C THR A 2 16.64 -6.86 7.80
N PHE A 3 15.39 -6.50 7.56
CA PHE A 3 14.27 -6.85 8.44
C PHE A 3 13.00 -6.98 7.63
N ASP A 4 12.00 -7.63 8.21
CA ASP A 4 10.69 -7.79 7.58
C ASP A 4 9.75 -6.67 8.02
N ASP A 5 8.86 -6.26 7.12
CA ASP A 5 7.86 -5.24 7.39
C ASP A 5 6.59 -5.54 6.59
N ARG A 6 5.49 -4.94 7.01
CA ARG A 6 4.22 -4.98 6.28
C ARG A 6 3.90 -3.59 5.78
N VAL A 7 3.46 -3.53 4.52
CA VAL A 7 3.17 -2.25 3.86
C VAL A 7 1.85 -2.31 3.12
N ILE A 8 1.22 -1.15 3.00
CA ILE A 8 0.04 -0.96 2.16
C ILE A 8 0.47 -0.10 0.97
N VAL A 9 0.24 -0.60 -0.23
CA VAL A 9 0.65 0.07 -1.47
C VAL A 9 -0.24 1.28 -1.72
N LEU A 10 0.38 2.42 -2.02
CA LEU A 10 -0.34 3.63 -2.43
C LEU A 10 -0.17 3.91 -3.91
N ASN A 11 1.05 3.84 -4.40
CA ASN A 11 1.38 4.19 -5.77
C ASN A 11 2.75 3.65 -6.13
N THR A 12 3.06 3.65 -7.42
CA THR A 12 4.38 3.27 -7.91
C THR A 12 4.87 4.31 -8.92
N THR A 13 6.19 4.50 -8.97
CA THR A 13 6.84 5.36 -9.96
C THR A 13 7.93 4.54 -10.64
N ARG A 14 7.87 4.42 -11.95
CA ARG A 14 8.91 3.71 -12.69
C ARG A 14 10.15 4.59 -12.80
N VAL A 15 11.30 4.06 -12.42
CA VAL A 15 12.56 4.79 -12.45
C VAL A 15 13.55 4.24 -13.46
N LYS A 16 13.47 2.94 -13.75
CA LYS A 16 14.26 2.26 -14.75
C LYS A 16 13.42 1.15 -15.39
N GLU A 17 13.93 0.51 -16.42
CA GLU A 17 13.22 -0.56 -17.11
C GLU A 17 12.72 -1.65 -16.14
N ASN A 18 13.56 -2.03 -15.17
CA ASN A 18 13.28 -3.12 -14.24
C ASN A 18 13.16 -2.66 -12.78
N SER A 19 12.95 -1.37 -12.53
CA SER A 19 12.89 -0.85 -11.16
C SER A 19 11.77 0.16 -11.01
N ILE A 20 11.13 0.10 -9.84
CA ILE A 20 10.10 1.06 -9.45
C ILE A 20 10.39 1.61 -8.05
N VAL A 21 9.88 2.80 -7.78
CA VAL A 21 9.76 3.30 -6.41
C VAL A 21 8.35 2.95 -5.95
N LEU A 22 8.27 2.20 -4.88
CA LEU A 22 7.01 1.78 -4.27
C LEU A 22 6.66 2.71 -3.12
N HIS A 23 5.59 3.48 -3.27
CA HIS A 23 5.10 4.40 -2.25
C HIS A 23 4.08 3.70 -1.36
N THR A 24 4.31 3.71 -0.05
CA THR A 24 3.54 2.87 0.88
C THR A 24 3.21 3.60 2.18
N ILE A 25 2.29 2.98 2.94
CA ILE A 25 2.19 3.17 4.38
C ILE A 25 2.81 1.92 5.01
N SER A 26 3.93 2.08 5.69
CA SER A 26 4.62 1.01 6.41
C SER A 26 4.07 0.90 7.82
N GLU A 27 3.93 -0.33 8.30
CA GLU A 27 3.50 -0.56 9.69
C GLU A 27 4.50 0.04 10.68
N THR A 28 5.78 -0.08 10.38
CA THR A 28 6.85 0.38 11.28
C THR A 28 7.20 1.85 11.10
N TYR A 29 7.23 2.34 9.84
CA TYR A 29 7.80 3.66 9.52
C TYR A 29 6.79 4.68 9.01
N GLY A 30 5.52 4.32 8.86
CA GLY A 30 4.51 5.21 8.32
C GLY A 30 4.68 5.42 6.81
N ARG A 31 4.55 6.64 6.34
CA ARG A 31 4.68 6.97 4.92
C ARG A 31 6.13 6.77 4.47
N LYS A 32 6.38 5.71 3.70
CA LYS A 32 7.73 5.29 3.33
C LYS A 32 7.76 4.81 1.88
N SER A 33 8.84 5.10 1.18
CA SER A 33 9.06 4.64 -0.19
C SER A 33 10.22 3.67 -0.23
N TYR A 34 10.14 2.69 -1.14
CA TYR A 34 11.15 1.66 -1.31
C TYR A 34 11.50 1.49 -2.78
N LEU A 35 12.75 1.15 -3.05
CA LEU A 35 13.17 0.75 -4.40
C LEU A 35 12.97 -0.75 -4.55
N VAL A 36 12.24 -1.15 -5.58
CA VAL A 36 11.93 -2.56 -5.85
C VAL A 36 12.36 -2.90 -7.26
N ARG A 37 13.07 -4.03 -7.39
CA ARG A 37 13.42 -4.56 -8.71
C ARG A 37 12.30 -5.47 -9.20
N ILE A 38 11.81 -5.21 -10.40
CA ILE A 38 10.79 -6.04 -11.05
C ILE A 38 11.50 -7.13 -11.85
N GLY A 39 11.11 -8.39 -11.61
CA GLY A 39 11.69 -9.55 -12.28
C GLY A 39 10.66 -10.62 -12.54
N ARG A 40 11.13 -11.83 -12.85
CA ARG A 40 10.24 -12.96 -13.16
C ARG A 40 9.31 -13.34 -12.01
N ASN A 41 9.81 -13.24 -10.77
CA ASN A 41 9.07 -13.64 -9.58
C ASN A 41 8.35 -12.47 -8.91
N THR A 42 8.51 -11.27 -9.44
CA THR A 42 7.90 -10.07 -8.86
C THR A 42 7.26 -9.26 -9.97
N GLY A 43 5.99 -9.56 -10.25
CA GLY A 43 5.22 -8.85 -11.27
C GLY A 43 4.52 -7.63 -10.72
N MET A 44 4.07 -6.76 -11.62
CA MET A 44 3.40 -5.50 -11.23
C MET A 44 2.06 -5.73 -10.52
N SER A 45 1.46 -6.91 -10.65
CA SER A 45 0.18 -7.20 -9.98
C SER A 45 0.28 -7.15 -8.46
N TYR A 46 1.45 -7.38 -7.88
CA TYR A 46 1.65 -7.20 -6.44
C TYR A 46 1.44 -5.77 -5.99
N PHE A 47 1.70 -4.80 -6.86
CA PHE A 47 1.79 -3.39 -6.52
C PHE A 47 0.54 -2.59 -6.88
N LEU A 48 -0.59 -3.25 -7.00
CA LEU A 48 -1.87 -2.57 -7.18
C LEU A 48 -2.22 -1.77 -5.92
N PRO A 49 -2.84 -0.60 -6.08
CA PRO A 49 -3.16 0.25 -4.93
C PRO A 49 -3.96 -0.49 -3.86
N LEU A 50 -3.61 -0.24 -2.62
CA LEU A 50 -4.13 -0.81 -1.38
C LEU A 50 -3.80 -2.28 -1.15
N ASN A 51 -3.02 -2.92 -2.02
CA ASN A 51 -2.52 -4.25 -1.69
C ASN A 51 -1.72 -4.22 -0.40
N ILE A 52 -1.90 -5.24 0.42
CA ILE A 52 -1.21 -5.39 1.70
C ILE A 52 -0.13 -6.44 1.51
N LEU A 53 1.12 -6.02 1.65
CA LEU A 53 2.27 -6.85 1.34
C LEU A 53 3.15 -7.08 2.56
N GLU A 54 3.80 -8.24 2.58
CA GLU A 54 4.94 -8.51 3.43
C GLU A 54 6.20 -8.38 2.58
N ILE A 55 7.17 -7.64 3.07
CA ILE A 55 8.41 -7.36 2.35
C ILE A 55 9.61 -7.56 3.27
N SER A 56 10.74 -7.79 2.65
CA SER A 56 12.03 -7.80 3.34
C SER A 56 12.76 -6.51 2.98
N VAL A 57 13.10 -5.71 3.97
CA VAL A 57 13.67 -4.37 3.78
C VAL A 57 15.15 -4.38 4.10
N THR A 58 15.96 -3.79 3.21
CA THR A 58 17.37 -3.53 3.44
C THR A 58 17.58 -2.02 3.49
N GLU A 59 18.09 -1.55 4.62
CA GLU A 59 18.37 -0.14 4.82
C GLU A 59 19.51 0.34 3.92
N ASN A 60 19.41 1.58 3.48
CA ASN A 60 20.47 2.26 2.76
C ASN A 60 20.93 3.44 3.62
N PRO A 61 22.16 3.40 4.18
CA PRO A 61 22.61 4.47 5.08
C PRO A 61 22.82 5.82 4.38
N LYS A 62 22.85 5.82 3.05
CA LYS A 62 23.07 7.05 2.26
C LYS A 62 21.79 7.71 1.78
N SER A 63 20.63 7.10 2.00
CA SER A 63 19.37 7.58 1.44
C SER A 63 18.19 7.09 2.28
N ASP A 64 17.12 7.85 2.26
CA ASP A 64 15.83 7.41 2.82
C ASP A 64 15.12 6.40 1.92
N LEU A 65 15.60 6.22 0.70
CA LEU A 65 15.04 5.25 -0.24
C LEU A 65 15.73 3.90 -0.01
N TRP A 66 15.07 3.05 0.74
CA TRP A 66 15.58 1.71 1.08
C TRP A 66 15.11 0.68 0.06
N TYR A 67 15.71 -0.50 0.08
CA TYR A 67 15.39 -1.58 -0.84
C TYR A 67 14.37 -2.53 -0.24
N ALA A 68 13.41 -2.98 -1.05
CA ALA A 68 12.46 -4.01 -0.66
C ALA A 68 12.58 -5.23 -1.58
N ARG A 69 12.55 -6.41 -0.98
CA ARG A 69 12.67 -7.71 -1.66
C ARG A 69 11.69 -8.70 -1.07
N ALA A 70 11.66 -9.90 -1.64
CA ALA A 70 10.84 -11.02 -1.14
C ALA A 70 9.39 -10.60 -0.94
N ILE A 71 8.83 -10.00 -1.98
CA ILE A 71 7.48 -9.45 -1.94
C ILE A 71 6.46 -10.58 -1.91
N SER A 72 5.53 -10.54 -0.96
CA SER A 72 4.41 -11.47 -0.92
C SER A 72 3.15 -10.77 -0.44
N ALA A 73 2.00 -11.25 -0.89
CA ALA A 73 0.72 -10.71 -0.44
C ALA A 73 0.40 -11.26 0.95
N GLU A 74 0.14 -10.37 1.90
CA GLU A 74 -0.32 -10.80 3.23
C GLU A 74 -1.75 -11.32 3.15
N VAL A 75 -2.62 -10.55 2.46
CA VAL A 75 -4.03 -10.91 2.28
C VAL A 75 -4.41 -10.66 0.84
N PRO A 76 -4.94 -11.66 0.11
CA PRO A 76 -5.44 -11.40 -1.23
C PRO A 76 -6.74 -10.58 -1.16
N LEU A 77 -6.82 -9.55 -2.01
CA LEU A 77 -7.99 -8.67 -2.07
C LEU A 77 -8.85 -9.01 -3.30
N ASN A 78 -9.28 -10.26 -3.40
CA ASN A 78 -9.95 -10.78 -4.59
C ASN A 78 -11.25 -10.04 -4.89
N SER A 79 -12.05 -9.74 -3.87
CA SER A 79 -13.33 -9.06 -4.06
C SER A 79 -13.15 -7.64 -4.57
N ILE A 80 -12.15 -6.93 -4.06
CA ILE A 80 -11.84 -5.57 -4.55
C ILE A 80 -11.43 -5.64 -6.02
N ARG A 81 -10.56 -6.59 -6.39
CA ARG A 81 -10.06 -6.67 -7.77
C ARG A 81 -11.11 -7.15 -8.76
N ASP A 82 -12.02 -8.02 -8.33
CA ASP A 82 -13.07 -8.57 -9.19
C ASP A 82 -14.29 -7.66 -9.34
N ASN A 83 -14.42 -6.63 -8.50
CA ASN A 83 -15.56 -5.72 -8.53
C ASN A 83 -15.10 -4.33 -8.94
N ILE A 84 -15.59 -3.86 -10.09
CA ILE A 84 -15.14 -2.59 -10.67
C ILE A 84 -15.42 -1.39 -9.72
N TYR A 85 -16.52 -1.41 -9.01
CA TYR A 85 -16.88 -0.32 -8.08
C TYR A 85 -15.95 -0.30 -6.88
N LYS A 86 -15.69 -1.46 -6.28
CA LYS A 86 -14.76 -1.58 -5.17
C LYS A 86 -13.34 -1.22 -5.60
N ASN A 87 -12.92 -1.65 -6.78
CA ASN A 87 -11.59 -1.32 -7.28
C ASN A 87 -11.45 0.19 -7.49
N THR A 88 -12.46 0.83 -8.02
CA THR A 88 -12.48 2.29 -8.20
C THR A 88 -12.38 3.00 -6.85
N ILE A 89 -13.12 2.56 -5.84
CA ILE A 89 -13.05 3.11 -4.49
C ILE A 89 -11.64 2.93 -3.92
N SER A 90 -11.03 1.77 -4.12
CA SER A 90 -9.66 1.52 -3.64
C SER A 90 -8.65 2.46 -4.26
N LEU A 91 -8.76 2.74 -5.55
CA LEU A 91 -7.89 3.70 -6.24
C LEU A 91 -8.04 5.10 -5.65
N PHE A 92 -9.27 5.51 -5.38
CA PHE A 92 -9.54 6.80 -4.75
C PHE A 92 -8.94 6.88 -3.35
N MET A 93 -9.13 5.85 -2.53
CA MET A 93 -8.58 5.80 -1.17
C MET A 93 -7.06 5.91 -1.19
N ALA A 94 -6.41 5.15 -2.06
CA ALA A 94 -4.96 5.17 -2.19
C ALA A 94 -4.45 6.56 -2.57
N GLU A 95 -5.11 7.22 -3.52
CA GLU A 95 -4.74 8.56 -3.96
C GLU A 95 -4.88 9.58 -2.84
N VAL A 96 -5.97 9.53 -2.08
CA VAL A 96 -6.19 10.43 -0.94
C VAL A 96 -5.09 10.25 0.11
N ILE A 97 -4.78 9.01 0.46
CA ILE A 97 -3.74 8.73 1.45
C ILE A 97 -2.39 9.20 0.92
N TYR A 98 -2.09 8.93 -0.35
CA TYR A 98 -0.82 9.33 -0.97
C TYR A 98 -0.62 10.85 -0.90
N ARG A 99 -1.68 11.61 -1.11
CA ARG A 99 -1.61 13.07 -1.13
C ARG A 99 -1.69 13.73 0.25
N THR A 100 -2.31 13.08 1.23
CA THR A 100 -2.58 13.70 2.53
C THR A 100 -1.65 13.24 3.64
N VAL A 101 -1.15 12.01 3.59
CA VAL A 101 -0.25 11.49 4.62
C VAL A 101 1.18 11.78 4.19
N ARG A 102 1.89 12.53 5.04
CA ARG A 102 3.26 12.98 4.75
C ARG A 102 4.28 11.99 5.28
N THR A 103 5.47 12.02 4.68
CA THR A 103 6.62 11.28 5.19
C THR A 103 7.03 11.84 6.56
N GLY A 104 7.58 10.98 7.40
CA GLY A 104 7.99 11.36 8.75
C GLY A 104 7.70 10.23 9.72
N ASN A 105 7.52 10.61 10.98
CA ASN A 105 7.22 9.62 12.02
C ASN A 105 5.85 9.00 11.77
N PRO A 106 5.73 7.67 11.99
CA PRO A 106 4.43 7.01 11.83
C PRO A 106 3.43 7.54 12.86
N GLU A 107 2.17 7.73 12.43
CA GLU A 107 1.09 8.05 13.33
C GLU A 107 0.57 6.77 13.99
N ASP A 108 0.35 6.84 15.30
CA ASP A 108 -0.15 5.70 16.05
C ASP A 108 -1.52 5.24 15.51
N GLY A 109 -1.60 3.97 15.17
CA GLY A 109 -2.84 3.36 14.74
C GLY A 109 -3.23 3.63 13.29
N LEU A 110 -2.50 4.47 12.55
CA LEU A 110 -2.87 4.81 11.17
C LEU A 110 -2.79 3.58 10.25
N TYR A 111 -1.70 2.81 10.32
CA TYR A 111 -1.57 1.60 9.50
C TYR A 111 -2.71 0.63 9.78
N ASP A 112 -2.99 0.36 11.05
CA ASP A 112 -4.04 -0.58 11.44
C ASP A 112 -5.41 -0.09 11.03
N TRP A 113 -5.67 1.20 11.13
CA TRP A 113 -6.94 1.79 10.70
C TRP A 113 -7.14 1.64 9.19
N ILE A 114 -6.12 1.98 8.40
CA ILE A 114 -6.18 1.85 6.94
C ILE A 114 -6.38 0.38 6.56
N ARG A 115 -5.64 -0.53 7.19
CA ARG A 115 -5.77 -1.96 6.94
C ARG A 115 -7.19 -2.44 7.20
N ARG A 116 -7.80 -2.01 8.29
CA ARG A 116 -9.20 -2.36 8.61
C ARG A 116 -10.17 -1.82 7.56
N GLN A 117 -9.95 -0.61 7.08
CA GLN A 117 -10.78 -0.03 6.02
C GLN A 117 -10.71 -0.87 4.73
N ILE A 118 -9.52 -1.30 4.35
CA ILE A 118 -9.31 -2.13 3.16
C ILE A 118 -10.03 -3.47 3.31
N LEU A 119 -9.84 -4.15 4.43
CA LEU A 119 -10.46 -5.45 4.66
C LEU A 119 -11.99 -5.35 4.75
N THR A 120 -12.50 -4.26 5.31
CA THR A 120 -13.93 -4.00 5.37
C THR A 120 -14.49 -3.84 3.95
N LEU A 121 -13.84 -3.03 3.10
CA LEU A 121 -14.28 -2.84 1.72
C LEU A 121 -14.27 -4.17 0.96
N ASP A 122 -13.22 -4.98 1.14
CA ASP A 122 -13.12 -6.26 0.46
C ASP A 122 -14.23 -7.22 0.88
N ALA A 123 -14.64 -7.18 2.13
CA ALA A 123 -15.65 -8.07 2.69
C ALA A 123 -17.10 -7.65 2.40
N LEU A 124 -17.35 -6.39 2.06
CA LEU A 124 -18.71 -5.92 1.80
C LEU A 124 -19.30 -6.60 0.58
N GLU A 125 -20.53 -7.09 0.71
CA GLU A 125 -21.26 -7.71 -0.40
C GLU A 125 -22.19 -6.70 -1.09
N SER A 126 -22.63 -5.66 -0.35
CA SER A 126 -23.52 -4.63 -0.86
C SER A 126 -23.31 -3.34 -0.08
N ASP A 127 -23.95 -2.25 -0.51
CA ASP A 127 -23.96 -0.95 0.18
C ASP A 127 -22.57 -0.33 0.33
N PHE A 128 -21.65 -0.64 -0.61
CA PHE A 128 -20.32 -0.06 -0.59
C PHE A 128 -20.19 1.26 -1.36
N SER A 129 -21.25 1.70 -2.03
CA SER A 129 -21.20 2.88 -2.92
C SER A 129 -20.84 4.17 -2.19
N ASN A 130 -21.20 4.28 -0.89
CA ASN A 130 -20.86 5.45 -0.07
C ASN A 130 -19.65 5.23 0.83
N PHE A 131 -18.93 4.12 0.66
CA PHE A 131 -17.81 3.78 1.50
C PHE A 131 -16.72 4.86 1.47
N HIS A 132 -16.45 5.41 0.30
CA HIS A 132 -15.42 6.43 0.14
C HIS A 132 -15.74 7.71 0.92
N ILE A 133 -17.02 8.08 1.05
CA ILE A 133 -17.44 9.25 1.83
C ILE A 133 -17.18 9.01 3.30
N ARG A 134 -17.57 7.85 3.82
CA ARG A 134 -17.31 7.49 5.21
C ARG A 134 -15.82 7.45 5.50
N PHE A 135 -15.04 6.89 4.57
CA PHE A 135 -13.58 6.84 4.70
C PHE A 135 -12.99 8.24 4.85
N LEU A 136 -13.42 9.19 4.01
CA LEU A 136 -12.93 10.58 4.08
C LEU A 136 -13.28 11.24 5.41
N LEU A 137 -14.50 11.03 5.90
CA LEU A 137 -14.94 11.61 7.16
C LEU A 137 -14.16 11.08 8.36
N GLU A 138 -13.83 9.78 8.34
CA GLU A 138 -13.06 9.16 9.42
C GLU A 138 -11.58 9.53 9.33
N LEU A 139 -11.03 9.71 8.12
CA LEU A 139 -9.64 10.10 7.93
C LEU A 139 -9.37 11.52 8.44
N ALA A 140 -10.32 12.41 8.24
CA ALA A 140 -10.21 13.79 8.72
C ALA A 140 -10.31 13.89 10.28
#